data_b9bf1f15fd03688a454b48fad435b87a
#
_entry.id   b9bf1f15fd03688a454b48fad435b87a
#
_cell.length_a   1.000
_cell.length_b   1.000
_cell.length_c   1.000
_cell.angle_alpha   90.00
_cell.angle_beta   90.00
_cell.angle_gamma   90.00
#
_symmetry.space_group_name_H-M   'P 1'
#
loop_
_entity.id
_entity.type
_entity.pdbx_description
1 polymer ?
#
loop_
_entity_poly.entity_id
_entity_poly.type
_entity_poly.pdbx_seq_one_letter_code
_entity_poly.pdbx_strand_id
1 'polypeptide(L)'
;MTDHCASRLLAKLEIPLLLAVPMVMAAALVAGIEQAALAMLVVVALVLALFFAGYEASRPGLRQIMPTLVLAALAAAGRILFGPIPDFKPVSAIAIIAGATLGRRNGFMVGALAALTSNFFFGQGMWTPWQMYAWGLVGYVGGVLAHAGAFDRVDGTVRMPALLAYGFASGLLYGIVINA
;
A
#
# COMPACT_ATOMS: atom_id res chain seq x y z
N MET A 1 9.62 28.88 -1.75
CA MET A 1 10.70 28.26 -0.93
C MET A 1 10.17 27.31 0.15
N THR A 2 8.99 27.54 0.69
CA THR A 2 8.33 26.69 1.72
C THR A 2 7.91 25.30 1.21
N ASP A 3 7.44 25.17 -0.04
CA ASP A 3 6.93 23.92 -0.61
C ASP A 3 8.02 22.85 -0.80
N HIS A 4 9.25 23.24 -1.15
CA HIS A 4 10.37 22.33 -1.29
C HIS A 4 10.90 21.78 0.06
N CYS A 5 10.74 22.54 1.13
CA CYS A 5 11.12 22.10 2.46
C CYS A 5 10.11 21.07 2.99
N ALA A 6 8.82 21.35 2.83
CA ALA A 6 7.74 20.45 3.23
C ALA A 6 7.78 19.09 2.49
N SER A 7 8.00 19.10 1.17
CA SER A 7 8.08 17.88 0.38
C SER A 7 9.29 16.99 0.76
N ARG A 8 10.43 17.60 1.09
CA ARG A 8 11.61 16.88 1.59
C ARG A 8 11.40 16.29 2.98
N LEU A 9 10.70 17.02 3.86
CA LEU A 9 10.39 16.57 5.20
C LEU A 9 9.41 15.38 5.17
N LEU A 10 8.35 15.48 4.38
CA LEU A 10 7.38 14.41 4.17
C LEU A 10 8.02 13.17 3.53
N ALA A 11 8.98 13.35 2.61
CA ALA A 11 9.72 12.24 2.02
C ALA A 11 10.59 11.49 3.03
N LYS A 12 11.17 12.19 4.02
CA LYS A 12 11.94 11.55 5.11
C LYS A 12 11.04 10.86 6.13
N LEU A 13 9.81 11.32 6.28
CA LEU A 13 8.84 10.77 7.23
C LEU A 13 8.04 9.58 6.67
N GLU A 14 8.15 9.25 5.38
CA GLU A 14 7.41 8.14 4.77
C GLU A 14 7.59 6.81 5.51
N ILE A 15 8.85 6.39 5.71
CA ILE A 15 9.15 5.12 6.35
C ILE A 15 8.72 5.11 7.82
N PRO A 16 9.09 6.12 8.66
CA PRO A 16 8.57 6.21 10.02
C PRO A 16 7.04 6.21 10.09
N LEU A 17 6.39 6.90 9.16
CA LEU A 17 4.93 6.99 9.10
C LEU A 17 4.28 5.64 8.80
N LEU A 18 4.80 4.90 7.82
CA LEU A 18 4.31 3.55 7.50
C LEU A 18 4.60 2.56 8.63
N LEU A 19 5.69 2.72 9.36
CA LEU A 19 6.02 1.87 10.50
C LEU A 19 5.25 2.25 11.78
N ALA A 20 4.65 3.44 11.85
CA ALA A 20 3.88 3.86 13.01
C ALA A 20 2.69 2.93 13.30
N VAL A 21 1.99 2.47 12.27
CA VAL A 21 0.84 1.57 12.42
C VAL A 21 1.25 0.25 13.10
N PRO A 22 2.17 -0.57 12.56
CA PRO A 22 2.55 -1.83 13.19
C PRO A 22 3.22 -1.63 14.55
N MET A 23 3.93 -0.51 14.77
CA MET A 23 4.53 -0.21 16.08
C MET A 23 3.46 0.09 17.14
N VAL A 24 2.46 0.91 16.81
CA VAL A 24 1.36 1.22 17.74
C VAL A 24 0.52 -0.04 18.01
N MET A 25 0.29 -0.88 16.99
CA MET A 25 -0.36 -2.18 17.16
C MET A 25 0.40 -3.08 18.13
N ALA A 26 1.70 -3.25 17.93
CA ALA A 26 2.52 -4.07 18.82
C ALA A 26 2.54 -3.52 20.25
N ALA A 27 2.63 -2.20 20.41
CA ALA A 27 2.57 -1.55 21.72
C ALA A 27 1.23 -1.75 22.41
N ALA A 28 0.11 -1.62 21.69
CA ALA A 28 -1.23 -1.84 22.23
C ALA A 28 -1.45 -3.29 22.67
N LEU A 29 -0.95 -4.26 21.88
CA LEU A 29 -1.00 -5.68 22.20
C LEU A 29 -0.23 -6.00 23.48
N VAL A 30 1.01 -5.47 23.60
CA VAL A 30 1.85 -5.68 24.79
C VAL A 30 1.25 -4.99 26.02
N ALA A 31 0.61 -3.83 25.86
CA ALA A 31 -0.03 -3.09 26.94
C ALA A 31 -1.40 -3.65 27.36
N GLY A 32 -1.93 -4.65 26.65
CA GLY A 32 -3.24 -5.26 26.96
C GLY A 32 -4.41 -4.30 26.82
N ILE A 33 -4.33 -3.31 25.90
CA ILE A 33 -5.37 -2.30 25.71
C ILE A 33 -6.48 -2.87 24.84
N GLU A 34 -7.54 -3.38 25.44
CA GLU A 34 -8.66 -4.00 24.72
C GLU A 34 -9.47 -3.02 23.86
N GLN A 35 -9.43 -1.72 24.14
CA GLN A 35 -10.18 -0.68 23.41
C GLN A 35 -9.32 0.11 22.42
N ALA A 36 -8.23 -0.49 21.93
CA ALA A 36 -7.31 0.19 21.00
C ALA A 36 -7.89 0.40 19.59
N ALA A 37 -8.98 -0.28 19.20
CA ALA A 37 -9.50 -0.29 17.84
C ALA A 37 -9.80 1.11 17.26
N LEU A 38 -10.43 1.99 18.03
CA LEU A 38 -10.73 3.35 17.57
C LEU A 38 -9.46 4.20 17.45
N ALA A 39 -8.55 4.09 18.43
CA ALA A 39 -7.27 4.80 18.38
C ALA A 39 -6.44 4.35 17.18
N MET A 40 -6.42 3.06 16.89
CA MET A 40 -5.77 2.47 15.74
C MET A 40 -6.37 2.95 14.43
N LEU A 41 -7.70 3.02 14.32
CA LEU A 41 -8.37 3.57 13.14
C LEU A 41 -7.93 5.01 12.88
N VAL A 42 -7.85 5.84 13.93
CA VAL A 42 -7.38 7.22 13.83
C VAL A 42 -5.92 7.27 13.35
N VAL A 43 -5.04 6.42 13.89
CA VAL A 43 -3.64 6.34 13.45
C VAL A 43 -3.54 5.96 11.99
N VAL A 44 -4.27 4.93 11.54
CA VAL A 44 -4.29 4.50 10.13
C VAL A 44 -4.81 5.60 9.22
N ALA A 45 -5.92 6.26 9.59
CA ALA A 45 -6.48 7.37 8.82
C ALA A 45 -5.49 8.54 8.72
N LEU A 46 -4.80 8.87 9.82
CA LEU A 46 -3.78 9.91 9.83
C LEU A 46 -2.58 9.55 8.94
N VAL A 47 -2.09 8.31 9.01
CA VAL A 47 -1.00 7.81 8.16
C VAL A 47 -1.39 7.90 6.68
N LEU A 48 -2.60 7.48 6.33
CA LEU A 48 -3.11 7.61 4.97
C LEU A 48 -3.18 9.07 4.53
N ALA A 49 -3.77 9.95 5.34
CA ALA A 49 -3.89 11.37 5.03
C ALA A 49 -2.52 12.03 4.80
N LEU A 50 -1.55 11.75 5.67
CA LEU A 50 -0.19 12.27 5.54
C LEU A 50 0.54 11.68 4.32
N PHE A 51 0.31 10.40 4.01
CA PHE A 51 0.90 9.78 2.82
C PHE A 51 0.33 10.38 1.53
N PHE A 52 -0.99 10.56 1.45
CA PHE A 52 -1.65 11.22 0.31
C PHE A 52 -1.18 12.67 0.16
N ALA A 53 -1.11 13.43 1.26
CA ALA A 53 -0.60 14.79 1.24
C ALA A 53 0.87 14.85 0.77
N GLY A 54 1.70 13.91 1.20
CA GLY A 54 3.09 13.77 0.75
C GLY A 54 3.21 13.43 -0.73
N TYR A 55 2.32 12.58 -1.22
CA TYR A 55 2.23 12.25 -2.65
C TYR A 55 1.85 13.48 -3.48
N GLU A 56 0.81 14.21 -3.07
CA GLU A 56 0.36 15.44 -3.75
C GLU A 56 1.44 16.52 -3.72
N ALA A 57 2.10 16.74 -2.56
CA ALA A 57 3.19 17.69 -2.42
C ALA A 57 4.40 17.38 -3.31
N SER A 58 4.58 16.14 -3.73
CA SER A 58 5.63 15.76 -4.67
C SER A 58 5.34 16.17 -6.10
N ARG A 59 4.13 16.70 -6.39
CA ARG A 59 3.66 17.13 -7.71
C ARG A 59 3.98 16.11 -8.82
N PRO A 60 3.47 14.88 -8.72
CA PRO A 60 3.76 13.86 -9.72
C PRO A 60 3.26 14.30 -11.09
N GLY A 61 4.08 14.10 -12.13
CA GLY A 61 3.70 14.44 -13.50
C GLY A 61 2.61 13.51 -14.05
N LEU A 62 1.90 13.94 -15.09
CA LEU A 62 0.83 13.15 -15.74
C LEU A 62 1.31 11.75 -16.16
N ARG A 63 2.58 11.62 -16.55
CA ARG A 63 3.20 10.33 -16.90
C ARG A 63 3.26 9.33 -15.75
N GLN A 64 3.17 9.80 -14.51
CA GLN A 64 3.11 8.95 -13.30
C GLN A 64 1.68 8.77 -12.81
N ILE A 65 0.88 9.84 -12.84
CA ILE A 65 -0.51 9.82 -12.37
C ILE A 65 -1.37 8.88 -13.22
N MET A 66 -1.30 9.01 -14.55
CA MET A 66 -2.14 8.23 -15.45
C MET A 66 -1.98 6.72 -15.31
N PRO A 67 -0.76 6.13 -15.39
CA PRO A 67 -0.59 4.70 -15.15
C PRO A 67 -1.02 4.27 -13.75
N THR A 68 -0.78 5.10 -12.72
CA THR A 68 -1.20 4.82 -11.35
C THR A 68 -2.71 4.68 -11.24
N LEU A 69 -3.49 5.62 -11.82
CA LEU A 69 -4.95 5.56 -11.82
C LEU A 69 -5.48 4.39 -12.64
N VAL A 70 -4.91 4.11 -13.80
CA VAL A 70 -5.30 2.98 -14.65
C VAL A 70 -5.08 1.65 -13.93
N LEU A 71 -3.91 1.47 -13.30
CA LEU A 71 -3.62 0.25 -12.53
C LEU A 71 -4.50 0.13 -11.28
N ALA A 72 -4.82 1.24 -10.61
CA ALA A 72 -5.75 1.22 -9.48
C ALA A 72 -7.16 0.82 -9.92
N ALA A 73 -7.64 1.36 -11.03
CA ALA A 73 -8.93 0.99 -11.61
C ALA A 73 -8.97 -0.47 -12.04
N LEU A 74 -7.91 -0.97 -12.70
CA LEU A 74 -7.78 -2.36 -13.10
C LEU A 74 -7.76 -3.30 -11.87
N ALA A 75 -7.04 -2.94 -10.82
CA ALA A 75 -7.00 -3.69 -9.57
C ALA A 75 -8.37 -3.74 -8.87
N ALA A 76 -9.08 -2.61 -8.83
CA ALA A 76 -10.42 -2.53 -8.28
C ALA A 76 -11.42 -3.37 -9.10
N ALA A 77 -11.40 -3.24 -10.43
CA ALA A 77 -12.22 -4.03 -11.33
C ALA A 77 -11.95 -5.54 -11.20
N GLY A 78 -10.67 -5.92 -11.15
CA GLY A 78 -10.26 -7.29 -10.91
C GLY A 78 -10.78 -7.84 -9.57
N ARG A 79 -10.68 -7.06 -8.48
CA ARG A 79 -11.24 -7.46 -7.18
C ARG A 79 -12.76 -7.67 -7.23
N ILE A 80 -13.48 -6.83 -7.97
CA ILE A 80 -14.93 -6.92 -8.12
C ILE A 80 -15.27 -8.16 -8.95
N LEU A 81 -14.61 -8.34 -10.09
CA LEU A 81 -14.86 -9.44 -11.01
C LEU A 81 -14.60 -10.82 -10.37
N PHE A 82 -13.49 -10.93 -9.63
CA PHE A 82 -13.11 -12.16 -8.94
C PHE A 82 -13.63 -12.24 -7.49
N GLY A 83 -14.50 -11.30 -7.09
CA GLY A 83 -15.10 -11.29 -5.75
C GLY A 83 -15.76 -12.61 -5.31
N PRO A 84 -16.46 -13.34 -6.20
CA PRO A 84 -17.07 -14.64 -5.87
C PRO A 84 -16.03 -15.75 -5.59
N ILE A 85 -14.79 -15.60 -6.03
CA ILE A 85 -13.73 -16.60 -5.82
C ILE A 85 -13.02 -16.30 -4.49
N PRO A 86 -13.09 -17.20 -3.49
CA PRO A 86 -12.41 -17.01 -2.21
C PRO A 86 -10.91 -16.79 -2.40
N ASP A 87 -10.35 -15.84 -1.67
CA ASP A 87 -8.91 -15.54 -1.58
C ASP A 87 -8.19 -15.17 -2.89
N PHE A 88 -8.88 -15.19 -4.03
CA PHE A 88 -8.32 -14.75 -5.30
C PHE A 88 -8.53 -13.23 -5.50
N LYS A 89 -7.52 -12.44 -5.13
CA LYS A 89 -7.59 -10.96 -5.19
C LYS A 89 -6.38 -10.41 -5.97
N PRO A 90 -6.57 -10.01 -7.23
CA PRO A 90 -5.46 -9.52 -8.08
C PRO A 90 -4.87 -8.19 -7.61
N VAL A 91 -5.47 -7.52 -6.62
CA VAL A 91 -5.00 -6.23 -6.09
C VAL A 91 -3.54 -6.27 -5.66
N SER A 92 -3.16 -7.31 -4.89
CA SER A 92 -1.78 -7.47 -4.42
C SER A 92 -0.79 -7.55 -5.57
N ALA A 93 -1.07 -8.38 -6.58
CA ALA A 93 -0.20 -8.55 -7.74
C ALA A 93 -0.04 -7.23 -8.52
N ILE A 94 -1.14 -6.53 -8.78
CA ILE A 94 -1.13 -5.26 -9.52
C ILE A 94 -0.42 -4.17 -8.72
N ALA A 95 -0.64 -4.10 -7.39
CA ALA A 95 0.05 -3.14 -6.53
C ALA A 95 1.57 -3.40 -6.47
N ILE A 96 2.01 -4.68 -6.41
CA ILE A 96 3.43 -5.06 -6.46
C ILE A 96 4.06 -4.64 -7.78
N ILE A 97 3.41 -4.96 -8.91
CA ILE A 97 3.89 -4.58 -10.25
C ILE A 97 3.97 -3.05 -10.37
N ALA A 98 2.95 -2.32 -9.91
CA ALA A 98 2.96 -0.86 -9.90
C ALA A 98 4.11 -0.31 -9.06
N GLY A 99 4.36 -0.88 -7.88
CA GLY A 99 5.48 -0.51 -7.02
C GLY A 99 6.82 -0.76 -7.69
N ALA A 100 6.98 -1.92 -8.32
CA ALA A 100 8.21 -2.31 -8.99
C ALA A 100 8.52 -1.47 -10.25
N THR A 101 7.49 -1.07 -11.01
CA THR A 101 7.66 -0.37 -12.29
C THR A 101 7.55 1.15 -12.19
N LEU A 102 6.61 1.66 -11.39
CA LEU A 102 6.34 3.09 -11.24
C LEU A 102 6.94 3.69 -9.96
N GLY A 103 7.53 2.84 -9.12
CA GLY A 103 8.13 3.23 -7.85
C GLY A 103 7.19 3.08 -6.64
N ARG A 104 7.82 2.98 -5.46
CA ARG A 104 7.15 2.59 -4.20
C ARG A 104 5.92 3.42 -3.84
N ARG A 105 5.95 4.76 -4.07
CA ARG A 105 4.82 5.65 -3.78
C ARG A 105 3.62 5.34 -4.67
N ASN A 106 3.86 5.12 -5.96
CA ASN A 106 2.80 4.77 -6.90
C ASN A 106 2.22 3.39 -6.59
N GLY A 107 3.05 2.42 -6.17
CA GLY A 107 2.59 1.12 -5.69
C GLY A 107 1.65 1.24 -4.49
N PHE A 108 2.00 2.10 -3.51
CA PHE A 108 1.10 2.40 -2.39
C PHE A 108 -0.23 3.00 -2.86
N MET A 109 -0.17 3.99 -3.73
CA MET A 109 -1.36 4.67 -4.27
C MET A 109 -2.28 3.69 -5.02
N VAL A 110 -1.71 2.80 -5.83
CA VAL A 110 -2.49 1.77 -6.55
C VAL A 110 -3.23 0.87 -5.57
N GLY A 111 -2.55 0.34 -4.55
CA GLY A 111 -3.16 -0.52 -3.55
C GLY A 111 -4.26 0.19 -2.74
N ALA A 112 -3.97 1.40 -2.25
CA ALA A 112 -4.90 2.19 -1.45
C ALA A 112 -6.15 2.61 -2.26
N LEU A 113 -5.96 3.13 -3.48
CA LEU A 113 -7.06 3.54 -4.35
C LEU A 113 -7.90 2.35 -4.81
N ALA A 114 -7.27 1.21 -5.11
CA ALA A 114 -8.00 -0.02 -5.46
C ALA A 114 -8.90 -0.49 -4.32
N ALA A 115 -8.41 -0.45 -3.07
CA ALA A 115 -9.21 -0.76 -1.88
C ALA A 115 -10.41 0.19 -1.75
N LEU A 116 -10.14 1.50 -1.77
CA LEU A 116 -11.18 2.51 -1.66
C LEU A 116 -12.25 2.36 -2.72
N THR A 117 -11.84 2.27 -4.00
CA THR A 117 -12.77 2.21 -5.14
C THR A 117 -13.59 0.93 -5.14
N SER A 118 -12.97 -0.23 -4.90
CA SER A 118 -13.70 -1.50 -4.89
C SER A 118 -14.67 -1.61 -3.70
N ASN A 119 -14.41 -0.94 -2.58
CA ASN A 119 -15.31 -0.94 -1.44
C ASN A 119 -16.61 -0.16 -1.68
N PHE A 120 -16.72 0.67 -2.72
CA PHE A 120 -18.03 1.20 -3.14
C PHE A 120 -18.97 0.08 -3.61
N PHE A 121 -18.44 -1.05 -4.09
CA PHE A 121 -19.23 -2.21 -4.49
C PHE A 121 -19.43 -3.22 -3.35
N PHE A 122 -18.41 -3.42 -2.49
CA PHE A 122 -18.48 -4.37 -1.38
C PHE A 122 -19.01 -3.77 -0.07
N GLY A 123 -19.24 -2.47 -0.04
CA GLY A 123 -19.61 -1.71 1.14
C GLY A 123 -18.42 -1.02 1.80
N GLN A 124 -18.65 0.24 2.17
CA GLN A 124 -17.69 1.04 2.93
C GLN A 124 -17.88 0.80 4.43
N GLY A 125 -16.80 0.80 5.18
CA GLY A 125 -16.85 0.62 6.62
C GLY A 125 -15.53 0.98 7.29
N MET A 126 -15.44 0.73 8.60
CA MET A 126 -14.22 0.97 9.40
C MET A 126 -13.02 0.15 8.89
N TRP A 127 -13.27 -0.94 8.18
CA TRP A 127 -12.23 -1.76 7.54
C TRP A 127 -11.60 -1.10 6.31
N THR A 128 -12.25 -0.12 5.68
CA THR A 128 -11.74 0.50 4.45
C THR A 128 -10.36 1.15 4.63
N PRO A 129 -10.10 2.00 5.64
CA PRO A 129 -8.75 2.53 5.88
C PRO A 129 -7.69 1.45 6.09
N TRP A 130 -8.04 0.37 6.79
CA TRP A 130 -7.14 -0.77 7.02
C TRP A 130 -6.78 -1.47 5.70
N GLN A 131 -7.76 -1.72 4.84
CA GLN A 131 -7.52 -2.31 3.53
C GLN A 131 -6.68 -1.41 2.64
N MET A 132 -6.96 -0.09 2.64
CA MET A 132 -6.15 0.90 1.92
C MET A 132 -4.70 0.86 2.38
N TYR A 133 -4.47 0.84 3.68
CA TYR A 133 -3.14 0.76 4.26
C TYR A 133 -2.45 -0.56 3.93
N ALA A 134 -3.14 -1.71 4.13
CA ALA A 134 -2.57 -3.04 3.90
C ALA A 134 -2.14 -3.26 2.45
N TRP A 135 -3.02 -2.99 1.47
CA TRP A 135 -2.66 -3.10 0.06
C TRP A 135 -1.70 -2.01 -0.40
N GLY A 136 -1.80 -0.81 0.17
CA GLY A 136 -0.83 0.25 -0.05
C GLY A 136 0.58 -0.20 0.39
N LEU A 137 0.68 -0.78 1.59
CA LEU A 137 1.95 -1.29 2.13
C LEU A 137 2.53 -2.41 1.26
N VAL A 138 1.70 -3.34 0.77
CA VAL A 138 2.12 -4.39 -0.17
C VAL A 138 2.76 -3.78 -1.42
N GLY A 139 2.13 -2.78 -2.04
CA GLY A 139 2.68 -2.11 -3.21
C GLY A 139 3.95 -1.29 -2.90
N TYR A 140 3.99 -0.63 -1.75
CA TYR A 140 5.15 0.14 -1.31
C TYR A 140 6.38 -0.74 -1.11
N VAL A 141 6.23 -1.84 -0.37
CA VAL A 141 7.33 -2.79 -0.10
C VAL A 141 7.78 -3.46 -1.41
N GLY A 142 6.85 -3.80 -2.32
CA GLY A 142 7.19 -4.27 -3.66
C GLY A 142 8.10 -3.30 -4.42
N GLY A 143 7.81 -2.01 -4.34
CA GLY A 143 8.65 -0.96 -4.93
C GLY A 143 10.01 -0.80 -4.24
N VAL A 144 10.07 -0.95 -2.92
CA VAL A 144 11.36 -0.93 -2.17
C VAL A 144 12.23 -2.11 -2.56
N LEU A 145 11.66 -3.32 -2.63
CA LEU A 145 12.37 -4.54 -3.02
C LEU A 145 12.88 -4.47 -4.46
N ALA A 146 12.06 -3.93 -5.39
CA ALA A 146 12.48 -3.70 -6.75
C ALA A 146 13.66 -2.71 -6.83
N HIS A 147 13.57 -1.60 -6.11
CA HIS A 147 14.66 -0.61 -6.07
C HIS A 147 15.95 -1.17 -5.45
N ALA A 148 15.83 -2.12 -4.51
CA ALA A 148 16.96 -2.84 -3.93
C ALA A 148 17.52 -3.96 -4.85
N GLY A 149 16.98 -4.13 -6.07
CA GLY A 149 17.42 -5.16 -7.02
C GLY A 149 16.97 -6.58 -6.66
N ALA A 150 16.03 -6.75 -5.71
CA ALA A 150 15.59 -8.06 -5.28
C ALA A 150 14.91 -8.87 -6.40
N PHE A 151 14.31 -8.19 -7.38
CA PHE A 151 13.62 -8.79 -8.52
C PHE A 151 14.46 -8.81 -9.80
N ASP A 152 15.70 -8.32 -9.75
CA ASP A 152 16.57 -8.27 -10.92
C ASP A 152 17.51 -9.48 -10.97
N ARG A 153 17.76 -9.99 -12.16
CA ARG A 153 18.85 -10.92 -12.45
C ARG A 153 20.04 -10.17 -13.04
N VAL A 154 21.19 -10.81 -12.97
CA VAL A 154 22.44 -10.29 -13.55
C VAL A 154 22.33 -10.10 -15.08
N ASP A 155 21.46 -10.84 -15.74
CA ASP A 155 21.16 -10.77 -17.18
C ASP A 155 20.10 -9.72 -17.55
N GLY A 156 19.63 -8.90 -16.60
CA GLY A 156 18.60 -7.89 -16.80
C GLY A 156 17.16 -8.44 -16.90
N THR A 157 16.97 -9.74 -16.71
CA THR A 157 15.63 -10.36 -16.69
C THR A 157 15.03 -10.32 -15.28
N VAL A 158 13.70 -10.46 -15.18
CA VAL A 158 13.00 -10.50 -13.89
C VAL A 158 13.29 -11.81 -13.15
N ARG A 159 13.68 -11.71 -11.88
CA ARG A 159 13.84 -12.84 -10.98
C ARG A 159 12.48 -13.37 -10.53
N MET A 160 11.84 -14.16 -11.38
CA MET A 160 10.48 -14.66 -11.15
C MET A 160 10.29 -15.37 -9.80
N PRO A 161 11.21 -16.23 -9.31
CA PRO A 161 11.07 -16.85 -7.99
C PRO A 161 11.01 -15.85 -6.83
N ALA A 162 11.78 -14.76 -6.89
CA ALA A 162 11.77 -13.72 -5.86
C ALA A 162 10.46 -12.93 -5.89
N LEU A 163 9.96 -12.62 -7.08
CA LEU A 163 8.67 -11.94 -7.25
C LEU A 163 7.51 -12.81 -6.75
N LEU A 164 7.51 -14.10 -7.06
CA LEU A 164 6.50 -15.05 -6.57
C LEU A 164 6.58 -15.24 -5.06
N ALA A 165 7.79 -15.36 -4.49
CA ALA A 165 8.00 -15.45 -3.05
C ALA A 165 7.45 -14.21 -2.32
N TYR A 166 7.70 -13.01 -2.85
CA TYR A 166 7.12 -11.79 -2.30
C TYR A 166 5.61 -11.74 -2.51
N GLY A 167 5.09 -12.17 -3.65
CA GLY A 167 3.66 -12.28 -3.91
C GLY A 167 2.96 -13.14 -2.85
N PHE A 168 3.53 -14.29 -2.50
CA PHE A 168 3.04 -15.14 -1.42
C PHE A 168 3.16 -14.47 -0.04
N ALA A 169 4.33 -13.92 0.29
CA ALA A 169 4.56 -13.21 1.55
C ALA A 169 3.64 -11.98 1.73
N SER A 170 3.25 -11.33 0.62
CA SER A 170 2.33 -10.20 0.64
C SER A 170 0.92 -10.57 1.12
N GLY A 171 0.49 -11.81 0.88
CA GLY A 171 -0.75 -12.34 1.41
C GLY A 171 -0.72 -12.46 2.94
N LEU A 172 0.41 -12.93 3.49
CA LEU A 172 0.63 -12.97 4.93
C LEU A 172 0.68 -11.56 5.53
N LEU A 173 1.41 -10.65 4.89
CA LEU A 173 1.49 -9.25 5.32
C LEU A 173 0.10 -8.60 5.36
N TYR A 174 -0.70 -8.78 4.31
CA TYR A 174 -2.08 -8.30 4.26
C TYR A 174 -2.92 -8.93 5.38
N GLY A 175 -2.83 -10.26 5.56
CA GLY A 175 -3.57 -10.99 6.59
C GLY A 175 -3.25 -10.50 8.01
N ILE A 176 -1.99 -10.26 8.32
CA ILE A 176 -1.57 -9.72 9.61
C ILE A 176 -2.17 -8.32 9.83
N VAL A 177 -2.04 -7.43 8.85
CA VAL A 177 -2.52 -6.04 9.00
C VAL A 177 -4.04 -5.96 9.11
N ILE A 178 -4.80 -6.81 8.40
CA ILE A 178 -6.26 -6.72 8.39
C ILE A 178 -6.93 -7.39 9.60
N ASN A 179 -6.23 -8.31 10.27
CA ASN A 179 -6.75 -9.06 11.43
C ASN A 179 -6.17 -8.59 12.77
N ALA A 180 -5.33 -7.57 12.76
CA ALA A 180 -4.79 -6.94 13.96
C ALA A 180 -5.71 -5.86 14.49
#